data_0b58d7aaf6f92eb426f20d4cd581ec2d
#
_entry.id   0b58d7aaf6f92eb426f20d4cd581ec2d
#
_cell.length_a   1.000
_cell.length_b   1.000
_cell.length_c   1.000
_cell.angle_alpha   90.00
_cell.angle_beta   90.00
_cell.angle_gamma   90.00
#
_symmetry.space_group_name_H-M   'P 1'
#
loop_
_entity.id
_entity.type
_entity.pdbx_description
1 polymer ?
#
loop_
_entity_poly.entity_id
_entity_poly.type
_entity_poly.pdbx_seq_one_letter_code
_entity_poly.pdbx_strand_id
1 'polypeptide(L)'
;GRSKDSDDRTQESLIKMLGITGEGDLINNLKEINIVPVSISYEYDPCDYLKAHEFLLKRDNPDFKKSQRDDLHSMEIGLLGFKGRVHFQISPCINDELDKLSAIDEKSELLANILKVIDKAIHTNYKIYPGNYIAYDILDGQKRFADRYTNKDQTTFANYLNSQLAKIPDVTSKDKDFLKERILSMYANPLKNQLIALGQEA
;
A
#
# COMPACT_ATOMS: atom_id res chain seq x y z
N GLY A 1 3.81 -3.48 -8.29
CA GLY A 1 5.06 -3.00 -7.73
C GLY A 1 5.03 -3.08 -6.22
N ARG A 2 6.20 -3.14 -5.60
CA ARG A 2 6.27 -3.14 -4.14
C ARG A 2 6.35 -1.70 -3.67
N SER A 3 5.29 -1.18 -3.09
CA SER A 3 5.37 0.02 -2.29
C SER A 3 5.98 -0.32 -0.92
N LYS A 4 6.92 0.50 -0.45
CA LYS A 4 7.55 0.32 0.86
C LYS A 4 6.77 0.98 1.98
N ASP A 5 5.98 1.97 1.65
CA ASP A 5 5.20 2.80 2.58
C ASP A 5 3.69 2.51 2.50
N SER A 6 3.30 1.46 1.78
CA SER A 6 1.90 1.08 1.51
C SER A 6 1.09 2.16 0.76
N ASP A 7 1.76 3.09 0.08
CA ASP A 7 1.14 3.95 -0.94
C ASP A 7 1.17 3.21 -2.28
N ASP A 8 0.35 2.18 -2.38
CA ASP A 8 0.35 1.27 -3.50
C ASP A 8 -0.26 1.91 -4.75
N ARG A 9 0.46 1.80 -5.88
CA ARG A 9 0.02 2.24 -7.21
C ARG A 9 0.26 1.15 -8.23
N THR A 10 -0.69 0.98 -9.13
CA THR A 10 -0.53 0.06 -10.27
C THR A 10 0.63 0.51 -11.16
N GLN A 11 1.52 -0.42 -11.48
CA GLN A 11 2.70 -0.11 -12.29
C GLN A 11 2.34 -0.04 -13.76
N GLU A 12 2.67 1.07 -14.40
CA GLU A 12 2.46 1.31 -15.84
C GLU A 12 3.07 0.21 -16.71
N SER A 13 4.31 -0.20 -16.38
CA SER A 13 5.01 -1.26 -17.10
C SER A 13 4.27 -2.59 -17.10
N LEU A 14 3.56 -2.91 -16.01
CA LEU A 14 2.77 -4.12 -15.92
C LEU A 14 1.59 -4.09 -16.91
N ILE A 15 0.87 -2.98 -16.97
CA ILE A 15 -0.27 -2.83 -17.87
C ILE A 15 0.18 -2.82 -19.33
N LYS A 16 1.28 -2.14 -19.64
CA LYS A 16 1.89 -2.19 -20.97
C LYS A 16 2.24 -3.62 -21.38
N MET A 17 2.86 -4.39 -20.46
CA MET A 17 3.25 -5.79 -20.72
C MET A 17 2.03 -6.67 -20.99
N LEU A 18 0.95 -6.51 -20.19
CA LEU A 18 -0.29 -7.25 -20.38
C LEU A 18 -0.97 -6.90 -21.69
N GLY A 19 -0.91 -5.62 -22.11
CA GLY A 19 -1.54 -5.15 -23.34
C GLY A 19 -0.80 -5.54 -24.62
N ILE A 20 0.42 -6.11 -24.57
CA ILE A 20 1.19 -6.55 -25.76
C ILE A 20 0.68 -7.89 -26.30
N THR A 21 -0.09 -8.64 -25.54
CA THR A 21 -0.37 -10.06 -25.80
C THR A 21 -1.40 -10.31 -26.92
N GLY A 22 -2.10 -9.28 -27.43
CA GLY A 22 -3.12 -9.38 -28.46
C GLY A 22 -2.77 -8.63 -29.75
N GLU A 23 -3.54 -8.91 -30.81
CA GLU A 23 -3.44 -8.22 -32.12
C GLU A 23 -4.25 -6.92 -32.16
N GLY A 24 -5.08 -6.64 -31.13
CA GLY A 24 -5.95 -5.48 -31.03
C GLY A 24 -5.28 -4.23 -30.45
N ASP A 25 -6.09 -3.22 -30.18
CA ASP A 25 -5.68 -2.08 -29.38
C ASP A 25 -5.54 -2.44 -27.89
N LEU A 26 -4.98 -1.51 -27.11
CA LEU A 26 -4.70 -1.75 -25.69
C LEU A 26 -5.95 -2.16 -24.89
N ILE A 27 -7.11 -1.53 -25.13
CA ILE A 27 -8.36 -1.82 -24.43
C ILE A 27 -8.83 -3.23 -24.75
N ASN A 28 -8.90 -3.58 -26.02
CA ASN A 28 -9.35 -4.91 -26.45
C ASN A 28 -8.44 -6.01 -25.90
N ASN A 29 -7.13 -5.83 -25.95
CA ASN A 29 -6.16 -6.77 -25.40
C ASN A 29 -6.33 -6.96 -23.88
N LEU A 30 -6.55 -5.88 -23.12
CA LEU A 30 -6.79 -5.96 -21.67
C LEU A 30 -8.15 -6.60 -21.35
N LYS A 31 -9.18 -6.36 -22.17
CA LYS A 31 -10.51 -6.99 -21.98
C LYS A 31 -10.46 -8.50 -22.21
N GLU A 32 -9.68 -8.99 -23.19
CA GLU A 32 -9.50 -10.43 -23.40
C GLU A 32 -8.92 -11.14 -22.17
N ILE A 33 -8.08 -10.45 -21.39
CA ILE A 33 -7.48 -10.98 -20.15
C ILE A 33 -8.51 -11.07 -19.02
N ASN A 34 -9.59 -10.29 -19.04
CA ASN A 34 -10.61 -10.20 -17.98
C ASN A 34 -9.98 -9.84 -16.61
N ILE A 35 -9.38 -8.67 -16.51
CA ILE A 35 -8.72 -8.23 -15.28
C ILE A 35 -9.71 -8.09 -14.13
N VAL A 36 -9.47 -8.82 -13.05
CA VAL A 36 -10.24 -8.79 -11.81
C VAL A 36 -9.33 -8.30 -10.67
N PRO A 37 -9.44 -7.03 -10.23
CA PRO A 37 -8.64 -6.51 -9.13
C PRO A 37 -8.96 -7.22 -7.82
N VAL A 38 -7.93 -7.51 -7.02
CA VAL A 38 -8.07 -8.10 -5.69
C VAL A 38 -7.36 -7.22 -4.68
N SER A 39 -8.10 -6.76 -3.68
CA SER A 39 -7.56 -6.03 -2.54
C SER A 39 -7.18 -6.99 -1.43
N ILE A 40 -5.98 -6.83 -0.87
CA ILE A 40 -5.51 -7.59 0.27
C ILE A 40 -5.17 -6.61 1.38
N SER A 41 -5.81 -6.74 2.54
CA SER A 41 -5.58 -5.88 3.70
C SER A 41 -5.10 -6.71 4.87
N TYR A 42 -3.95 -6.35 5.42
CA TYR A 42 -3.40 -6.92 6.65
C TYR A 42 -3.62 -5.96 7.82
N GLU A 43 -3.97 -6.51 8.99
CA GLU A 43 -4.04 -5.71 10.21
C GLU A 43 -2.65 -5.24 10.66
N TYR A 44 -1.65 -6.10 10.48
CA TYR A 44 -0.24 -5.82 10.75
C TYR A 44 0.65 -6.24 9.57
N ASP A 45 1.60 -5.40 9.21
CA ASP A 45 2.64 -5.75 8.23
C ASP A 45 3.87 -6.32 8.96
N PRO A 46 4.14 -7.62 8.85
CA PRO A 46 5.28 -8.22 9.55
C PRO A 46 6.64 -7.66 9.14
N CYS A 47 6.71 -6.97 8.00
CA CYS A 47 7.94 -6.37 7.46
C CYS A 47 8.06 -4.87 7.73
N ASP A 48 7.16 -4.26 8.51
CA ASP A 48 7.12 -2.80 8.70
C ASP A 48 8.43 -2.24 9.27
N TYR A 49 9.02 -2.88 10.27
CA TYR A 49 10.30 -2.48 10.85
C TYR A 49 11.48 -2.64 9.87
N LEU A 50 11.46 -3.68 9.01
CA LEU A 50 12.49 -3.87 7.96
C LEU A 50 12.41 -2.77 6.91
N LYS A 51 11.18 -2.41 6.51
CA LYS A 51 10.92 -1.32 5.57
C LYS A 51 11.35 0.03 6.15
N ALA A 52 10.99 0.30 7.42
CA ALA A 52 11.40 1.52 8.12
C ALA A 52 12.92 1.62 8.23
N HIS A 53 13.60 0.51 8.58
CA HIS A 53 15.06 0.46 8.63
C HIS A 53 15.68 0.71 7.25
N GLU A 54 15.11 0.19 6.18
CA GLU A 54 15.59 0.46 4.83
C GLU A 54 15.46 1.95 4.46
N PHE A 55 14.38 2.62 4.89
CA PHE A 55 14.26 4.08 4.72
C PHE A 55 15.36 4.83 5.47
N LEU A 56 15.68 4.40 6.68
CA LEU A 56 16.78 4.98 7.48
C LEU A 56 18.11 4.82 6.75
N LEU A 57 18.45 3.60 6.32
CA LEU A 57 19.69 3.32 5.62
C LEU A 57 19.84 4.11 4.31
N LYS A 58 18.74 4.31 3.58
CA LYS A 58 18.74 5.14 2.36
C LYS A 58 18.82 6.63 2.64
N ARG A 59 18.26 7.10 3.74
CA ARG A 59 18.42 8.50 4.18
C ARG A 59 19.89 8.80 4.46
N ASP A 60 20.57 7.89 5.14
CA ASP A 60 21.96 8.07 5.59
C ASP A 60 22.98 7.72 4.50
N ASN A 61 22.62 6.84 3.58
CA ASN A 61 23.41 6.50 2.40
C ASN A 61 22.53 6.35 1.16
N PRO A 62 22.46 7.38 0.29
CA PRO A 62 21.65 7.34 -0.95
C PRO A 62 21.98 6.17 -1.89
N ASP A 63 23.22 5.67 -1.85
CA ASP A 63 23.69 4.55 -2.67
C ASP A 63 23.37 3.18 -2.05
N PHE A 64 22.74 3.16 -0.88
CA PHE A 64 22.40 1.90 -0.22
C PHE A 64 21.50 1.03 -1.12
N LYS A 65 21.91 -0.23 -1.28
CA LYS A 65 21.16 -1.28 -1.98
C LYS A 65 21.02 -2.50 -1.09
N LYS A 66 19.82 -3.03 -1.04
CA LYS A 66 19.58 -4.32 -0.39
C LYS A 66 20.42 -5.41 -1.04
N SER A 67 20.97 -6.29 -0.21
CA SER A 67 21.55 -7.53 -0.68
C SER A 67 20.46 -8.57 -1.00
N GLN A 68 20.82 -9.60 -1.78
CA GLN A 68 19.91 -10.73 -2.02
C GLN A 68 19.52 -11.45 -0.71
N ARG A 69 20.40 -11.49 0.28
CA ARG A 69 20.12 -12.06 1.60
C ARG A 69 19.04 -11.26 2.33
N ASP A 70 19.10 -9.92 2.27
CA ASP A 70 18.08 -9.06 2.89
C ASP A 70 16.72 -9.24 2.23
N ASP A 71 16.69 -9.44 0.92
CA ASP A 71 15.45 -9.71 0.19
C ASP A 71 14.85 -11.07 0.59
N LEU A 72 15.66 -12.13 0.67
CA LEU A 72 15.22 -13.44 1.13
C LEU A 72 14.70 -13.39 2.56
N HIS A 73 15.41 -12.71 3.47
CA HIS A 73 14.96 -12.52 4.85
C HIS A 73 13.63 -11.76 4.91
N SER A 74 13.47 -10.70 4.13
CA SER A 74 12.21 -9.97 4.05
C SER A 74 11.06 -10.84 3.53
N MET A 75 11.34 -11.73 2.58
CA MET A 75 10.35 -12.71 2.08
C MET A 75 9.94 -13.72 3.15
N GLU A 76 10.92 -14.26 3.89
CA GLU A 76 10.67 -15.19 4.99
C GLU A 76 9.78 -14.54 6.08
N ILE A 77 10.15 -13.35 6.55
CA ILE A 77 9.36 -12.60 7.53
C ILE A 77 7.97 -12.27 6.98
N GLY A 78 7.87 -11.89 5.71
CA GLY A 78 6.59 -11.62 5.05
C GLY A 78 5.68 -12.84 4.96
N LEU A 79 6.22 -14.04 4.80
CA LEU A 79 5.45 -15.29 4.76
C LEU A 79 5.04 -15.76 6.15
N LEU A 80 5.98 -15.84 7.08
CA LEU A 80 5.82 -16.48 8.38
C LEU A 80 5.35 -15.53 9.48
N GLY A 81 5.57 -14.22 9.32
CA GLY A 81 5.29 -13.23 10.34
C GLY A 81 3.79 -13.04 10.61
N PHE A 82 3.49 -12.61 11.84
CA PHE A 82 2.13 -12.36 12.29
C PHE A 82 1.50 -11.18 11.56
N LYS A 83 0.31 -11.38 10.97
CA LYS A 83 -0.43 -10.39 10.18
C LYS A 83 -1.72 -9.90 10.85
N GLY A 84 -2.07 -10.48 12.00
CA GLY A 84 -3.38 -10.25 12.60
C GLY A 84 -4.50 -10.77 11.70
N ARG A 85 -5.55 -9.98 11.55
CA ARG A 85 -6.64 -10.26 10.62
C ARG A 85 -6.20 -9.97 9.19
N VAL A 86 -6.57 -10.85 8.28
CA VAL A 86 -6.32 -10.70 6.83
C VAL A 86 -7.64 -10.68 6.11
N HIS A 87 -7.83 -9.72 5.21
CA HIS A 87 -9.04 -9.58 4.42
C HIS A 87 -8.69 -9.56 2.93
N PHE A 88 -9.43 -10.36 2.16
CA PHE A 88 -9.39 -10.37 0.70
C PHE A 88 -10.73 -9.87 0.17
N GLN A 89 -10.70 -8.92 -0.74
CA GLN A 89 -11.88 -8.44 -1.45
C GLN A 89 -11.65 -8.52 -2.95
N ILE A 90 -12.48 -9.30 -3.64
CA ILE A 90 -12.47 -9.43 -5.09
C ILE A 90 -13.40 -8.37 -5.66
N SER A 91 -12.91 -7.56 -6.58
CA SER A 91 -13.70 -6.58 -7.34
C SER A 91 -14.38 -7.25 -8.54
N PRO A 92 -15.41 -6.63 -9.13
CA PRO A 92 -15.87 -7.01 -10.46
C PRO A 92 -14.74 -6.92 -11.50
N CYS A 93 -14.89 -7.66 -12.61
CA CYS A 93 -14.04 -7.48 -13.78
C CYS A 93 -14.17 -6.03 -14.30
N ILE A 94 -13.06 -5.41 -14.69
CA ILE A 94 -13.02 -4.00 -15.08
C ILE A 94 -13.36 -3.76 -16.55
N ASN A 95 -13.81 -4.76 -17.32
CA ASN A 95 -14.07 -4.62 -18.75
C ASN A 95 -15.07 -3.50 -19.06
N ASP A 96 -16.15 -3.35 -18.29
CA ASP A 96 -17.13 -2.27 -18.48
C ASP A 96 -16.52 -0.88 -18.22
N GLU A 97 -15.56 -0.79 -17.29
CA GLU A 97 -14.83 0.46 -17.05
C GLU A 97 -13.84 0.77 -18.18
N LEU A 98 -13.19 -0.26 -18.74
CA LEU A 98 -12.31 -0.09 -19.90
C LEU A 98 -13.08 0.38 -21.15
N ASP A 99 -14.30 -0.09 -21.36
CA ASP A 99 -15.15 0.36 -22.47
C ASP A 99 -15.45 1.86 -22.43
N LYS A 100 -15.60 2.44 -21.23
CA LYS A 100 -15.82 3.88 -21.06
C LYS A 100 -14.60 4.73 -21.47
N LEU A 101 -13.43 4.12 -21.56
CA LEU A 101 -12.19 4.79 -21.94
C LEU A 101 -11.90 4.68 -23.45
N SER A 102 -12.71 3.97 -24.22
CA SER A 102 -12.48 3.70 -25.66
C SER A 102 -12.46 4.96 -26.54
N ALA A 103 -13.01 6.08 -26.06
CA ALA A 103 -13.00 7.35 -26.77
C ALA A 103 -11.72 8.18 -26.57
N ILE A 104 -10.76 7.70 -25.78
CA ILE A 104 -9.50 8.40 -25.51
C ILE A 104 -8.45 7.99 -26.54
N ASP A 105 -8.11 8.90 -27.45
CA ASP A 105 -7.16 8.65 -28.52
C ASP A 105 -5.69 8.78 -28.06
N GLU A 106 -5.41 9.64 -27.08
CA GLU A 106 -4.06 9.89 -26.60
C GLU A 106 -3.61 8.74 -25.68
N LYS A 107 -2.55 8.02 -26.10
CA LYS A 107 -2.09 6.78 -25.46
C LYS A 107 -1.64 6.95 -24.01
N SER A 108 -0.99 8.06 -23.68
CA SER A 108 -0.51 8.29 -22.31
C SER A 108 -1.68 8.63 -21.39
N GLU A 109 -2.66 9.38 -21.85
CA GLU A 109 -3.88 9.68 -21.12
C GLU A 109 -4.73 8.41 -20.90
N LEU A 110 -4.90 7.61 -21.94
CA LEU A 110 -5.61 6.33 -21.88
C LEU A 110 -4.97 5.42 -20.80
N LEU A 111 -3.65 5.25 -20.87
CA LEU A 111 -2.93 4.42 -19.91
C LEU A 111 -3.08 4.95 -18.47
N ALA A 112 -2.92 6.26 -18.26
CA ALA A 112 -3.11 6.87 -16.95
C ALA A 112 -4.52 6.66 -16.39
N ASN A 113 -5.56 6.67 -17.23
CA ASN A 113 -6.94 6.41 -16.81
C ASN A 113 -7.17 4.92 -16.52
N ILE A 114 -6.58 3.99 -17.28
CA ILE A 114 -6.61 2.56 -16.96
C ILE A 114 -6.00 2.29 -15.58
N LEU A 115 -4.84 2.88 -15.27
CA LEU A 115 -4.21 2.76 -13.96
C LEU A 115 -5.11 3.26 -12.84
N LYS A 116 -5.77 4.42 -13.04
CA LYS A 116 -6.74 4.97 -12.07
C LYS A 116 -7.94 4.05 -11.84
N VAL A 117 -8.45 3.40 -12.88
CA VAL A 117 -9.55 2.43 -12.77
C VAL A 117 -9.14 1.26 -11.86
N ILE A 118 -7.95 0.69 -12.10
CA ILE A 118 -7.45 -0.43 -11.30
C ILE A 118 -7.18 0.01 -9.86
N ASP A 119 -6.47 1.13 -9.65
CA ASP A 119 -6.17 1.66 -8.33
C ASP A 119 -7.45 1.98 -7.55
N LYS A 120 -8.44 2.60 -8.19
CA LYS A 120 -9.74 2.86 -7.58
C LYS A 120 -10.44 1.58 -7.15
N ALA A 121 -10.45 0.55 -7.99
CA ALA A 121 -11.06 -0.74 -7.67
C ALA A 121 -10.37 -1.44 -6.49
N ILE A 122 -9.04 -1.31 -6.37
CA ILE A 122 -8.28 -1.86 -5.25
C ILE A 122 -8.50 -1.04 -3.98
N HIS A 123 -8.29 0.29 -4.04
CA HIS A 123 -8.28 1.16 -2.87
C HIS A 123 -9.66 1.29 -2.23
N THR A 124 -10.73 1.38 -3.03
CA THR A 124 -12.11 1.41 -2.50
C THR A 124 -12.44 0.19 -1.64
N ASN A 125 -11.85 -0.96 -1.97
CA ASN A 125 -12.10 -2.23 -1.33
C ASN A 125 -11.13 -2.60 -0.19
N TYR A 126 -10.27 -1.66 0.23
CA TYR A 126 -9.44 -1.90 1.41
C TYR A 126 -10.28 -2.09 2.66
N LYS A 127 -9.94 -3.09 3.45
CA LYS A 127 -10.41 -3.22 4.83
C LYS A 127 -9.51 -2.39 5.73
N ILE A 128 -10.06 -1.34 6.31
CA ILE A 128 -9.35 -0.48 7.24
C ILE A 128 -9.51 -1.02 8.65
N TYR A 129 -8.41 -1.18 9.37
CA TYR A 129 -8.33 -1.66 10.75
C TYR A 129 -8.09 -0.49 11.71
N PRO A 130 -8.37 -0.66 13.03
CA PRO A 130 -8.13 0.40 14.02
C PRO A 130 -6.75 1.03 13.97
N GLY A 131 -5.69 0.23 13.73
CA GLY A 131 -4.32 0.72 13.59
C GLY A 131 -4.12 1.72 12.46
N ASN A 132 -4.87 1.59 11.36
CA ASN A 132 -4.80 2.53 10.23
C ASN A 132 -5.36 3.92 10.63
N TYR A 133 -6.51 3.95 11.30
CA TYR A 133 -7.13 5.19 11.78
C TYR A 133 -6.27 5.88 12.84
N ILE A 134 -5.72 5.09 13.79
CA ILE A 134 -4.83 5.59 14.85
C ILE A 134 -3.58 6.21 14.23
N ALA A 135 -2.95 5.51 13.27
CA ALA A 135 -1.76 6.01 12.60
C ALA A 135 -2.04 7.30 11.82
N TYR A 136 -3.19 7.37 11.14
CA TYR A 136 -3.62 8.57 10.44
C TYR A 136 -3.79 9.75 11.41
N ASP A 137 -4.57 9.58 12.47
CA ASP A 137 -4.83 10.63 13.46
C ASP A 137 -3.56 11.13 14.16
N ILE A 138 -2.60 10.23 14.40
CA ILE A 138 -1.28 10.61 14.98
C ILE A 138 -0.48 11.48 13.99
N LEU A 139 -0.45 11.13 12.70
CA LEU A 139 0.31 11.87 11.69
C LEU A 139 -0.34 13.19 11.33
N ASP A 140 -1.67 13.23 11.28
CA ASP A 140 -2.46 14.45 11.00
C ASP A 140 -2.47 15.44 12.18
N GLY A 141 -2.16 14.95 13.39
CA GLY A 141 -2.20 15.75 14.61
C GLY A 141 -3.62 16.06 15.10
N GLN A 142 -4.64 15.46 14.50
CA GLN A 142 -6.06 15.60 14.83
C GLN A 142 -6.65 14.24 15.22
N LYS A 143 -7.86 14.25 15.78
CA LYS A 143 -8.61 13.04 16.14
C LYS A 143 -9.83 12.86 15.20
N ARG A 144 -9.58 12.92 13.90
CA ARG A 144 -10.61 12.86 12.86
C ARG A 144 -11.41 11.55 12.89
N PHE A 145 -10.77 10.46 13.25
CA PHE A 145 -11.36 9.11 13.24
C PHE A 145 -11.46 8.49 14.63
N ALA A 146 -11.56 9.33 15.70
CA ALA A 146 -11.59 8.85 17.07
C ALA A 146 -12.79 7.93 17.40
N ASP A 147 -13.86 7.96 16.60
CA ASP A 147 -15.02 7.06 16.68
C ASP A 147 -14.77 5.67 16.06
N ARG A 148 -13.66 5.47 15.34
CA ARG A 148 -13.32 4.25 14.63
C ARG A 148 -12.41 3.30 15.43
N TYR A 149 -11.97 3.71 16.61
CA TYR A 149 -11.10 2.91 17.47
C TYR A 149 -11.34 3.21 18.95
N THR A 150 -10.98 2.26 19.80
CA THR A 150 -11.12 2.36 21.25
C THR A 150 -9.78 2.71 21.92
N ASN A 151 -9.81 3.09 23.22
CA ASN A 151 -8.60 3.24 24.03
C ASN A 151 -7.77 1.95 24.09
N LYS A 152 -8.44 0.80 24.05
CA LYS A 152 -7.77 -0.52 24.02
C LYS A 152 -7.02 -0.68 22.69
N ASP A 153 -7.61 -0.30 21.56
CA ASP A 153 -6.96 -0.36 20.26
C ASP A 153 -5.73 0.55 20.21
N GLN A 154 -5.83 1.76 20.78
CA GLN A 154 -4.68 2.68 20.89
C GLN A 154 -3.54 2.06 21.68
N THR A 155 -3.84 1.49 22.86
CA THR A 155 -2.82 0.84 23.69
C THR A 155 -2.20 -0.35 22.97
N THR A 156 -3.02 -1.18 22.32
CA THR A 156 -2.55 -2.36 21.57
C THR A 156 -1.64 -1.95 20.42
N PHE A 157 -2.04 -0.95 19.62
CA PHE A 157 -1.24 -0.47 18.51
C PHE A 157 0.05 0.22 18.97
N ALA A 158 0.01 1.01 20.06
CA ALA A 158 1.20 1.62 20.63
C ALA A 158 2.22 0.59 21.11
N ASN A 159 1.76 -0.47 21.79
CA ASN A 159 2.62 -1.58 22.23
C ASN A 159 3.22 -2.33 21.02
N TYR A 160 2.40 -2.58 19.99
CA TYR A 160 2.86 -3.18 18.74
C TYR A 160 3.96 -2.32 18.10
N LEU A 161 3.71 -1.03 17.89
CA LEU A 161 4.66 -0.08 17.30
C LEU A 161 5.99 -0.06 18.05
N ASN A 162 5.95 0.00 19.39
CA ASN A 162 7.15 -0.05 20.22
C ASN A 162 7.90 -1.38 20.07
N SER A 163 7.18 -2.50 19.95
CA SER A 163 7.80 -3.81 19.75
C SER A 163 8.49 -3.92 18.37
N GLN A 164 7.94 -3.29 17.34
CA GLN A 164 8.54 -3.27 16.01
C GLN A 164 9.78 -2.37 15.96
N LEU A 165 9.71 -1.20 16.58
CA LEU A 165 10.87 -0.30 16.70
C LEU A 165 12.04 -0.96 17.46
N ALA A 166 11.75 -1.75 18.48
CA ALA A 166 12.76 -2.47 19.26
C ALA A 166 13.51 -3.56 18.47
N LYS A 167 12.99 -4.00 17.32
CA LYS A 167 13.66 -4.97 16.46
C LYS A 167 14.75 -4.34 15.56
N ILE A 168 14.76 -3.01 15.42
CA ILE A 168 15.72 -2.31 14.57
C ILE A 168 17.00 -2.09 15.38
N PRO A 169 18.18 -2.60 14.91
CA PRO A 169 19.43 -2.47 15.63
C PRO A 169 20.00 -1.03 15.53
N ASP A 170 20.86 -0.67 16.46
CA ASP A 170 21.71 0.52 16.46
C ASP A 170 20.98 1.87 16.26
N VAL A 171 19.73 1.96 16.75
CA VAL A 171 18.88 3.14 16.61
C VAL A 171 19.26 4.22 17.63
N THR A 172 19.67 5.39 17.15
CA THR A 172 19.88 6.57 17.99
C THR A 172 18.55 7.20 18.42
N SER A 173 18.56 8.07 19.45
CA SER A 173 17.34 8.75 19.87
C SER A 173 16.72 9.62 18.76
N LYS A 174 17.55 10.22 17.89
CA LYS A 174 17.09 11.01 16.74
C LYS A 174 16.42 10.20 15.65
N ASP A 175 16.82 8.93 15.50
CA ASP A 175 16.29 8.05 14.48
C ASP A 175 14.94 7.44 14.86
N LYS A 176 14.65 7.38 16.17
CA LYS A 176 13.39 6.81 16.68
C LYS A 176 12.15 7.52 16.12
N ASP A 177 12.17 8.84 16.09
CA ASP A 177 11.03 9.63 15.60
C ASP A 177 10.86 9.42 14.09
N PHE A 178 11.95 9.43 13.33
CA PHE A 178 11.93 9.14 11.90
C PHE A 178 11.37 7.73 11.61
N LEU A 179 11.89 6.71 12.30
CA LEU A 179 11.44 5.32 12.12
C LEU A 179 9.97 5.14 12.50
N LYS A 180 9.54 5.76 13.60
CA LYS A 180 8.15 5.77 14.04
C LYS A 180 7.25 6.41 12.98
N GLU A 181 7.64 7.55 12.43
CA GLU A 181 6.90 8.23 11.36
C GLU A 181 6.79 7.33 10.12
N ARG A 182 7.88 6.65 9.72
CA ARG A 182 7.85 5.73 8.56
C ARG A 182 6.89 4.57 8.78
N ILE A 183 6.89 3.93 9.96
CA ILE A 183 5.93 2.86 10.27
C ILE A 183 4.50 3.41 10.29
N LEU A 184 4.26 4.54 10.96
CA LEU A 184 2.92 5.16 10.97
C LEU A 184 2.41 5.48 9.56
N SER A 185 3.29 5.96 8.66
CA SER A 185 2.92 6.23 7.26
C SER A 185 2.45 4.96 6.55
N MET A 186 3.08 3.81 6.77
CA MET A 186 2.67 2.53 6.19
C MET A 186 1.25 2.13 6.62
N TYR A 187 0.87 2.44 7.86
CA TYR A 187 -0.48 2.16 8.36
C TYR A 187 -1.50 3.23 7.94
N ALA A 188 -1.10 4.50 7.78
CA ALA A 188 -1.99 5.58 7.39
C ALA A 188 -2.33 5.58 5.88
N ASN A 189 -1.38 5.21 5.02
CA ASN A 189 -1.52 5.31 3.56
C ASN A 189 -2.68 4.48 2.98
N PRO A 190 -3.00 3.24 3.44
CA PRO A 190 -4.18 2.53 2.98
C PRO A 190 -5.48 3.31 3.21
N LEU A 191 -5.62 3.97 4.36
CA LEU A 191 -6.77 4.84 4.64
C LEU A 191 -6.79 6.06 3.72
N LYS A 192 -5.67 6.75 3.54
CA LYS A 192 -5.55 7.89 2.61
C LYS A 192 -5.97 7.49 1.19
N ASN A 193 -5.44 6.38 0.69
CA ASN A 193 -5.77 5.88 -0.64
C ASN A 193 -7.26 5.54 -0.77
N GLN A 194 -7.88 4.95 0.27
CA GLN A 194 -9.30 4.67 0.27
C GLN A 194 -10.14 5.95 0.25
N LEU A 195 -9.80 6.95 1.08
CA LEU A 195 -10.50 8.23 1.11
C LEU A 195 -10.46 8.91 -0.28
N ILE A 196 -9.27 8.99 -0.90
CA ILE A 196 -9.10 9.53 -2.25
C ILE A 196 -9.95 8.76 -3.27
N ALA A 197 -9.94 7.42 -3.22
CA ALA A 197 -10.69 6.58 -4.15
C ALA A 197 -12.21 6.76 -4.01
N LEU A 198 -12.68 7.11 -2.80
CA LEU A 198 -14.07 7.42 -2.48
C LEU A 198 -14.45 8.89 -2.75
N GLY A 199 -13.51 9.73 -3.18
CA GLY A 199 -13.73 11.17 -3.37
C GLY A 199 -13.90 11.94 -2.06
N GLN A 200 -13.35 11.43 -0.97
CA GLN A 200 -13.34 12.06 0.34
C GLN A 200 -12.03 12.80 0.58
N GLU A 201 -12.07 13.79 1.45
CA GLU A 201 -10.87 14.50 1.88
C GLU A 201 -9.92 13.56 2.64
N ALA A 202 -8.63 13.55 2.26
CA ALA A 202 -7.61 12.64 2.81
C ALA A 202 -6.52 13.41 3.54
#